data_bdd3363222075c7dd58dbe84887ad537
#
_entry.id   bdd3363222075c7dd58dbe84887ad537
#
_cell.length_a   1.000
_cell.length_b   1.000
_cell.length_c   1.000
_cell.angle_alpha   90.00
_cell.angle_beta   90.00
_cell.angle_gamma   90.00
#
_symmetry.space_group_name_H-M   'P 1'
#
loop_
_entity.id
_entity.type
_entity.pdbx_description
1 polymer ?
#
loop_
_entity_poly.entity_id
_entity_poly.type
_entity_poly.pdbx_seq_one_letter_code
_entity_poly.pdbx_strand_id
1 'polypeptide(L)'
;GKYQNKRTSKVSAQVKDTLPHFLTLFRKSAKTKNDFLTPERECFFQLLAEEFSRRGWLEIFSLSFDDRNVAYLFCFHYNGTRYLYNAAYDPDYSSLSPGIVVTTYCLEDAISRGINRFDFLRGDETYKYRFGAQDHHLYSLTVNLLGEKKPCIA
;
A
#
# COMPACT_ATOMS: atom_id res chain seq x y z
N GLY A 1 25.78 2.49 -6.83
CA GLY A 1 24.49 3.17 -6.88
C GLY A 1 24.05 3.64 -5.50
N LYS A 2 23.30 4.71 -5.42
CA LYS A 2 22.79 5.24 -4.15
C LYS A 2 21.27 5.14 -4.13
N TYR A 3 20.73 4.60 -3.04
CA TYR A 3 19.30 4.68 -2.76
C TYR A 3 18.94 6.08 -2.24
N GLN A 4 17.82 6.58 -2.72
CA GLN A 4 17.17 7.77 -2.18
C GLN A 4 15.73 7.42 -1.85
N ASN A 5 15.29 7.75 -0.65
CA ASN A 5 13.92 7.55 -0.20
C ASN A 5 13.18 8.89 -0.13
N LYS A 6 11.97 8.90 -0.65
CA LYS A 6 11.09 10.07 -0.57
C LYS A 6 9.70 9.65 -0.11
N ARG A 7 9.18 10.36 0.89
CA ARG A 7 7.78 10.25 1.29
C ARG A 7 6.99 11.42 0.70
N THR A 8 5.90 11.11 0.04
CA THR A 8 4.90 12.10 -0.41
C THR A 8 3.66 11.95 0.48
N SER A 9 3.50 12.92 1.38
CA SER A 9 2.36 12.98 2.27
C SER A 9 1.88 14.41 2.34
N LYS A 10 0.85 14.87 1.84
CA LYS A 10 0.23 16.16 2.21
C LYS A 10 -0.23 17.11 1.12
N VAL A 11 0.11 16.95 -0.13
CA VAL A 11 -0.42 17.88 -1.13
C VAL A 11 -1.07 17.09 -2.25
N SER A 12 -2.33 17.38 -2.50
CA SER A 12 -3.11 16.74 -3.57
C SER A 12 -2.40 16.78 -4.94
N ALA A 13 -1.61 17.83 -5.20
CA ALA A 13 -0.81 17.93 -6.40
C ALA A 13 0.30 16.86 -6.46
N GLN A 14 1.06 16.66 -5.37
CA GLN A 14 2.13 15.64 -5.34
C GLN A 14 1.59 14.22 -5.42
N VAL A 15 0.38 13.96 -4.89
CA VAL A 15 -0.28 12.66 -5.02
C VAL A 15 -0.72 12.43 -6.45
N LYS A 16 -1.28 13.43 -7.12
CA LYS A 16 -1.65 13.36 -8.53
C LYS A 16 -0.46 13.03 -9.43
N ASP A 17 0.71 13.56 -9.11
CA ASP A 17 1.93 13.28 -9.87
C ASP A 17 2.52 11.89 -9.55
N THR A 18 2.44 11.45 -8.30
CA THR A 18 3.07 10.19 -7.84
C THR A 18 2.22 8.96 -8.13
N LEU A 19 0.89 9.07 -8.04
CA LEU A 19 -0.01 7.94 -8.20
C LEU A 19 0.09 7.25 -9.57
N PRO A 20 0.16 7.96 -10.72
CA PRO A 20 0.34 7.31 -12.02
C PRO A 20 1.63 6.47 -12.09
N HIS A 21 2.72 6.96 -11.50
CA HIS A 21 3.99 6.22 -11.44
C HIS A 21 3.88 4.97 -10.58
N PHE A 22 3.22 5.07 -9.42
CA PHE A 22 2.90 3.91 -8.59
C PHE A 22 2.09 2.87 -9.37
N LEU A 23 1.01 3.25 -10.03
CA LEU A 23 0.14 2.34 -10.78
C LEU A 23 0.86 1.68 -11.95
N THR A 24 1.71 2.42 -12.65
CA THR A 24 2.55 1.89 -13.73
C THR A 24 3.51 0.82 -13.19
N LEU A 25 4.20 1.10 -12.08
CA LEU A 25 5.12 0.15 -11.47
C LEU A 25 4.38 -1.03 -10.84
N PHE A 26 3.18 -0.80 -10.31
CA PHE A 26 2.34 -1.85 -9.76
C PHE A 26 1.98 -2.89 -10.83
N ARG A 27 1.58 -2.46 -12.05
CA ARG A 27 1.36 -3.35 -13.20
C ARG A 27 2.62 -4.14 -13.56
N LYS A 28 3.78 -3.46 -13.59
CA LYS A 28 5.07 -4.08 -13.93
C LYS A 28 5.53 -5.12 -12.90
N SER A 29 5.18 -4.94 -11.64
CA SER A 29 5.68 -5.73 -10.51
C SER A 29 5.38 -7.23 -10.61
N ALA A 30 4.21 -7.61 -11.15
CA ALA A 30 3.80 -9.00 -11.34
C ALA A 30 2.60 -9.09 -12.30
N LYS A 31 2.51 -10.21 -13.02
CA LYS A 31 1.36 -10.48 -13.91
C LYS A 31 0.02 -10.41 -13.15
N THR A 32 -0.05 -11.00 -11.97
CA THR A 32 -1.26 -10.98 -11.13
C THR A 32 -1.68 -9.56 -10.76
N LYS A 33 -0.75 -8.65 -10.55
CA LYS A 33 -1.02 -7.23 -10.27
C LYS A 33 -1.49 -6.49 -11.51
N ASN A 34 -0.93 -6.81 -12.67
CA ASN A 34 -1.41 -6.27 -13.93
C ASN A 34 -2.85 -6.69 -14.21
N ASP A 35 -3.16 -7.98 -14.04
CA ASP A 35 -4.51 -8.52 -14.23
C ASP A 35 -5.51 -7.99 -13.17
N PHE A 36 -5.03 -7.73 -11.96
CA PHE A 36 -5.81 -7.12 -10.89
C PHE A 36 -6.21 -5.68 -11.20
N LEU A 37 -5.34 -4.88 -11.81
CA LEU A 37 -5.57 -3.45 -11.99
C LEU A 37 -6.40 -3.17 -13.25
N THR A 38 -7.71 -3.49 -13.19
CA THR A 38 -8.69 -3.13 -14.22
C THR A 38 -8.94 -1.62 -14.24
N PRO A 39 -9.56 -1.05 -15.30
CA PRO A 39 -9.91 0.37 -15.34
C PRO A 39 -10.76 0.84 -14.14
N GLU A 40 -11.69 0.01 -13.67
CA GLU A 40 -12.54 0.30 -12.52
C GLU A 40 -11.71 0.37 -11.22
N ARG A 41 -10.76 -0.55 -11.06
CA ARG A 41 -9.86 -0.56 -9.90
C ARG A 41 -8.86 0.59 -9.96
N GLU A 42 -8.40 0.97 -11.14
CA GLU A 42 -7.57 2.16 -11.30
C GLU A 42 -8.33 3.43 -10.90
N CYS A 43 -9.58 3.57 -11.34
CA CYS A 43 -10.47 4.64 -10.91
C CYS A 43 -10.68 4.62 -9.39
N PHE A 44 -10.88 3.44 -8.80
CA PHE A 44 -10.97 3.29 -7.34
C PHE A 44 -9.70 3.79 -6.63
N PHE A 45 -8.50 3.44 -7.11
CA PHE A 45 -7.24 3.95 -6.53
C PHE A 45 -7.13 5.47 -6.64
N GLN A 46 -7.60 6.06 -7.73
CA GLN A 46 -7.60 7.51 -7.93
C GLN A 46 -8.52 8.21 -6.92
N LEU A 47 -9.77 7.75 -6.80
CA LEU A 47 -10.74 8.29 -5.85
C LEU A 47 -10.28 8.11 -4.40
N LEU A 48 -9.75 6.93 -4.06
CA LEU A 48 -9.21 6.63 -2.75
C LEU A 48 -8.03 7.56 -2.40
N ALA A 49 -7.11 7.74 -3.35
CA ALA A 49 -5.95 8.60 -3.16
C ALA A 49 -6.36 10.07 -2.99
N GLU A 50 -7.34 10.54 -3.76
CA GLU A 50 -7.86 11.90 -3.65
C GLU A 50 -8.51 12.14 -2.28
N GLU A 51 -9.43 11.28 -1.86
CA GLU A 51 -10.16 11.43 -0.60
C GLU A 51 -9.23 11.30 0.61
N PHE A 52 -8.32 10.31 0.61
CA PHE A 52 -7.41 10.09 1.73
C PHE A 52 -6.29 11.14 1.78
N SER A 53 -5.89 11.69 0.64
CA SER A 53 -4.99 12.84 0.60
C SER A 53 -5.66 14.09 1.19
N ARG A 54 -6.93 14.35 0.85
CA ARG A 54 -7.71 15.46 1.39
C ARG A 54 -7.84 15.39 2.91
N ARG A 55 -7.95 14.18 3.46
CA ARG A 55 -8.00 13.92 4.91
C ARG A 55 -6.62 13.88 5.58
N GLY A 56 -5.55 13.92 4.82
CA GLY A 56 -4.19 13.80 5.35
C GLY A 56 -3.82 12.40 5.82
N TRP A 57 -4.52 11.38 5.34
CA TRP A 57 -4.30 9.97 5.72
C TRP A 57 -3.39 9.22 4.74
N LEU A 58 -3.34 9.66 3.47
CA LEU A 58 -2.53 9.01 2.46
C LEU A 58 -1.04 9.34 2.63
N GLU A 59 -0.21 8.31 2.54
CA GLU A 59 1.24 8.41 2.50
C GLU A 59 1.77 7.48 1.39
N ILE A 60 2.46 8.05 0.40
CA ILE A 60 3.14 7.27 -0.63
C ILE A 60 4.64 7.41 -0.42
N PHE A 61 5.31 6.28 -0.21
CA PHE A 61 6.77 6.20 -0.16
C PHE A 61 7.30 5.80 -1.53
N SER A 62 8.34 6.45 -1.99
CA SER A 62 9.07 6.07 -3.19
C SER A 62 10.53 5.83 -2.87
N LEU A 63 11.10 4.83 -3.50
CA LEU A 63 12.52 4.52 -3.45
C LEU A 63 13.12 4.71 -4.84
N SER A 64 14.13 5.55 -4.93
CA SER A 64 14.89 5.74 -6.16
C SER A 64 16.27 5.08 -6.05
N PHE A 65 16.74 4.55 -7.17
CA PHE A 65 18.09 4.05 -7.35
C PHE A 65 18.63 4.65 -8.65
N ASP A 66 19.74 5.39 -8.57
CA ASP A 66 20.32 6.14 -9.69
C ASP A 66 19.25 6.94 -10.47
N ASP A 67 18.52 7.80 -9.73
CA ASP A 67 17.45 8.69 -10.22
C ASP A 67 16.23 8.01 -10.87
N ARG A 68 16.12 6.69 -10.76
CA ARG A 68 14.93 5.93 -11.19
C ARG A 68 14.14 5.43 -9.99
N ASN A 69 12.84 5.67 -10.02
CA ASN A 69 11.96 5.10 -8.99
C ASN A 69 11.82 3.59 -9.20
N VAL A 70 12.31 2.80 -8.24
CA VAL A 70 12.38 1.33 -8.30
C VAL A 70 11.40 0.64 -7.36
N ALA A 71 10.83 1.37 -6.39
CA ALA A 71 9.77 0.84 -5.55
C ALA A 71 8.85 1.96 -5.02
N TYR A 72 7.62 1.57 -4.71
CA TYR A 72 6.63 2.40 -4.04
C TYR A 72 5.89 1.60 -2.98
N LEU A 73 5.51 2.28 -1.89
CA LEU A 73 4.50 1.82 -0.95
C LEU A 73 3.33 2.80 -0.94
N PHE A 74 2.12 2.25 -1.00
CA PHE A 74 0.88 2.98 -0.84
C PHE A 74 0.36 2.68 0.57
N CYS A 75 0.44 3.67 1.44
CA CYS A 75 0.15 3.53 2.86
C CYS A 75 -0.96 4.49 3.30
N PHE A 76 -1.63 4.13 4.39
CA PHE A 76 -2.52 5.03 5.11
C PHE A 76 -2.00 5.24 6.52
N HIS A 77 -2.16 6.45 7.04
CA HIS A 77 -1.92 6.74 8.44
C HIS A 77 -3.22 7.25 9.06
N TYR A 78 -3.76 6.48 9.98
CA TYR A 78 -5.00 6.83 10.67
C TYR A 78 -4.97 6.32 12.11
N ASN A 79 -5.37 7.16 13.05
CA ASN A 79 -5.50 6.85 14.47
C ASN A 79 -4.26 6.14 15.06
N GLY A 80 -3.07 6.71 14.82
CA GLY A 80 -1.81 6.20 15.37
C GLY A 80 -1.31 4.89 14.73
N THR A 81 -1.97 4.42 13.68
CA THR A 81 -1.60 3.22 12.94
C THR A 81 -1.23 3.56 11.51
N ARG A 82 -0.13 3.00 11.02
CA ARG A 82 0.21 3.01 9.60
C ARG A 82 -0.18 1.67 8.98
N TYR A 83 -0.95 1.73 7.91
CA TYR A 83 -1.40 0.58 7.15
C TYR A 83 -0.65 0.51 5.82
N LEU A 84 0.07 -0.58 5.56
CA LEU A 84 0.70 -0.86 4.27
C LEU A 84 -0.33 -1.49 3.34
N TYR A 85 -1.00 -0.66 2.52
CA TYR A 85 -2.11 -1.12 1.69
C TYR A 85 -1.64 -1.86 0.43
N ASN A 86 -0.66 -1.29 -0.29
CA ASN A 86 -0.10 -1.91 -1.48
C ASN A 86 1.37 -1.53 -1.67
N ALA A 87 2.11 -2.41 -2.33
CA ALA A 87 3.49 -2.21 -2.70
C ALA A 87 3.70 -2.48 -4.19
N ALA A 88 4.60 -1.73 -4.80
CA ALA A 88 5.06 -1.93 -6.17
C ALA A 88 6.59 -1.89 -6.20
N TYR A 89 7.22 -2.73 -7.01
CA TYR A 89 8.67 -2.68 -7.23
C TYR A 89 9.00 -3.07 -8.66
N ASP A 90 10.13 -2.59 -9.15
CA ASP A 90 10.63 -2.93 -10.47
C ASP A 90 11.34 -4.29 -10.43
N PRO A 91 10.83 -5.32 -11.16
CA PRO A 91 11.45 -6.64 -11.20
C PRO A 91 12.89 -6.62 -11.73
N ASP A 92 13.25 -5.66 -12.59
CA ASP A 92 14.60 -5.53 -13.14
C ASP A 92 15.64 -5.22 -12.03
N TYR A 93 15.18 -4.72 -10.88
CA TYR A 93 16.00 -4.43 -9.70
C TYR A 93 15.79 -5.45 -8.57
N SER A 94 15.19 -6.60 -8.84
CA SER A 94 14.87 -7.62 -7.80
C SER A 94 16.07 -8.07 -6.99
N SER A 95 17.25 -8.16 -7.61
CA SER A 95 18.52 -8.51 -6.92
C SER A 95 18.90 -7.53 -5.80
N LEU A 96 18.40 -6.30 -5.84
CA LEU A 96 18.62 -5.27 -4.84
C LEU A 96 17.52 -5.23 -3.77
N SER A 97 16.52 -6.11 -3.85
CA SER A 97 15.40 -6.21 -2.90
C SER A 97 14.70 -4.88 -2.60
N PRO A 98 14.32 -4.07 -3.62
CA PRO A 98 13.87 -2.69 -3.40
C PRO A 98 12.58 -2.60 -2.58
N GLY A 99 11.72 -3.64 -2.62
CA GLY A 99 10.54 -3.74 -1.77
C GLY A 99 10.87 -3.83 -0.28
N ILE A 100 11.92 -4.59 0.08
CA ILE A 100 12.40 -4.68 1.47
C ILE A 100 12.99 -3.33 1.90
N VAL A 101 13.85 -2.74 1.07
CA VAL A 101 14.51 -1.46 1.38
C VAL A 101 13.49 -0.36 1.61
N VAL A 102 12.50 -0.18 0.74
CA VAL A 102 11.47 0.86 0.92
C VAL A 102 10.61 0.60 2.16
N THR A 103 10.34 -0.66 2.49
CA THR A 103 9.60 -1.03 3.71
C THR A 103 10.41 -0.70 4.96
N THR A 104 11.73 -0.93 4.96
CA THR A 104 12.61 -0.53 6.06
C THR A 104 12.54 0.98 6.32
N TYR A 105 12.68 1.80 5.28
CA TYR A 105 12.56 3.26 5.42
C TYR A 105 11.17 3.69 5.89
N CYS A 106 10.11 3.00 5.45
CA CYS A 106 8.75 3.29 5.89
C CYS A 106 8.56 2.98 7.39
N LEU A 107 9.19 1.91 7.88
CA LEU A 107 9.21 1.55 9.32
C LEU A 107 10.06 2.54 10.13
N GLU A 108 11.23 2.92 9.66
CA GLU A 108 12.08 3.94 10.31
C GLU A 108 11.33 5.27 10.45
N ASP A 109 10.63 5.72 9.39
CA ASP A 109 9.79 6.91 9.45
C ASP A 109 8.64 6.74 10.46
N ALA A 110 8.00 5.56 10.54
CA ALA A 110 6.95 5.30 11.50
C ALA A 110 7.47 5.40 12.95
N ILE A 111 8.61 4.79 13.24
CA ILE A 111 9.26 4.83 14.55
C ILE A 111 9.65 6.26 14.91
N SER A 112 10.30 6.98 14.00
CA SER A 112 10.75 8.36 14.22
C SER A 112 9.61 9.33 14.51
N ARG A 113 8.42 9.04 14.02
CA ARG A 113 7.19 9.84 14.21
C ARG A 113 6.36 9.38 15.40
N GLY A 114 6.80 8.36 16.13
CA GLY A 114 6.03 7.80 17.25
C GLY A 114 4.71 7.15 16.84
N ILE A 115 4.65 6.57 15.63
CA ILE A 115 3.49 5.79 15.20
C ILE A 115 3.44 4.49 16.00
N ASN A 116 2.34 4.26 16.70
CA ASN A 116 2.24 3.19 17.69
C ASN A 116 2.14 1.80 17.07
N ARG A 117 1.60 1.70 15.85
CA ARG A 117 1.33 0.43 15.18
C ARG A 117 1.63 0.51 13.69
N PHE A 118 2.29 -0.53 13.18
CA PHE A 118 2.46 -0.75 11.74
C PHE A 118 1.68 -2.01 11.36
N ASP A 119 0.72 -1.87 10.46
CA ASP A 119 -0.16 -2.97 10.03
C ASP A 119 0.12 -3.31 8.56
N PHE A 120 0.61 -4.52 8.34
CA PHE A 120 0.89 -5.04 6.99
C PHE A 120 -0.35 -5.51 6.24
N LEU A 121 -1.54 -5.41 6.87
CA LEU A 121 -2.81 -5.91 6.34
C LEU A 121 -2.79 -7.40 6.00
N ARG A 122 -3.69 -7.82 5.08
CA ARG A 122 -3.85 -9.25 4.74
C ARG A 122 -2.61 -9.84 4.11
N GLY A 123 -2.45 -11.14 4.35
CA GLY A 123 -1.40 -11.98 3.77
C GLY A 123 -0.37 -12.39 4.80
N ASP A 124 0.21 -13.53 4.54
CA ASP A 124 1.19 -14.25 5.38
C ASP A 124 2.57 -14.31 4.71
N GLU A 125 2.89 -13.28 3.91
CA GLU A 125 4.14 -13.25 3.18
C GLU A 125 5.33 -13.22 4.15
N THR A 126 6.27 -14.12 3.94
CA THR A 126 7.44 -14.36 4.81
C THR A 126 8.23 -13.10 5.18
N TYR A 127 8.27 -12.11 4.29
CA TYR A 127 9.03 -10.88 4.58
C TYR A 127 8.43 -10.07 5.75
N LYS A 128 7.12 -10.13 5.97
CA LYS A 128 6.45 -9.44 7.09
C LYS A 128 6.98 -9.93 8.44
N TYR A 129 7.13 -11.24 8.58
CA TYR A 129 7.67 -11.85 9.81
C TYR A 129 9.13 -11.50 10.04
N ARG A 130 9.92 -11.25 8.98
CA ARG A 130 11.29 -10.74 9.12
C ARG A 130 11.36 -9.35 9.73
N PHE A 131 10.30 -8.56 9.60
CA PHE A 131 10.13 -7.27 10.28
C PHE A 131 9.50 -7.39 11.68
N GLY A 132 9.29 -8.61 12.18
CA GLY A 132 8.70 -8.85 13.50
C GLY A 132 7.17 -8.77 13.53
N ALA A 133 6.51 -8.86 12.39
CA ALA A 133 5.04 -8.89 12.35
C ALA A 133 4.50 -10.12 13.08
N GLN A 134 3.39 -9.93 13.77
CA GLN A 134 2.62 -10.98 14.44
C GLN A 134 1.24 -11.09 13.80
N ASP A 135 0.72 -12.30 13.72
CA ASP A 135 -0.60 -12.55 13.17
C ASP A 135 -1.70 -11.98 14.06
N HIS A 136 -2.66 -11.35 13.40
CA HIS A 136 -3.89 -10.90 14.04
C HIS A 136 -5.07 -11.49 13.27
N HIS A 137 -5.80 -12.41 13.92
CA HIS A 137 -6.91 -13.10 13.27
C HIS A 137 -8.14 -12.20 13.21
N LEU A 138 -8.74 -12.14 12.03
CA LEU A 138 -10.04 -11.53 11.80
C LEU A 138 -11.09 -12.63 11.60
N TYR A 139 -12.23 -12.49 12.26
CA TYR A 139 -13.33 -13.42 12.18
C TYR A 139 -14.52 -12.78 11.48
N SER A 140 -15.21 -13.54 10.64
CA SER A 140 -16.52 -13.16 10.10
C SER A 140 -17.60 -14.06 10.68
N LEU A 141 -18.72 -13.46 11.12
CA LEU A 141 -19.90 -14.18 11.59
C LEU A 141 -21.04 -13.94 10.62
N THR A 142 -21.58 -15.02 10.06
CA THR A 142 -22.79 -14.98 9.25
C THR A 142 -23.93 -15.63 10.02
N VAL A 143 -25.00 -14.88 10.29
CA VAL A 143 -26.21 -15.39 10.94
C VAL A 143 -27.32 -15.49 9.91
N ASN A 144 -27.78 -16.70 9.65
CA ASN A 144 -28.97 -16.95 8.82
C ASN A 144 -30.20 -17.06 9.73
N LEU A 145 -31.11 -16.11 9.63
CA LEU A 145 -32.40 -16.20 10.33
C LEU A 145 -33.28 -17.21 9.60
N LEU A 146 -33.62 -18.28 10.28
CA LEU A 146 -34.56 -19.31 9.75
C LEU A 146 -35.96 -18.66 9.61
N GLY A 147 -36.44 -18.52 8.39
CA GLY A 147 -37.82 -18.10 8.10
C GLY A 147 -38.04 -16.82 7.33
N GLU A 148 -37.03 -16.00 7.06
CA GLU A 148 -37.22 -14.84 6.19
C GLU A 148 -36.91 -15.20 4.73
N LYS A 149 -37.94 -15.15 3.87
CA LYS A 149 -37.77 -15.14 2.42
C LYS A 149 -36.94 -13.89 2.06
N LYS A 150 -35.78 -14.09 1.41
CA LYS A 150 -35.03 -12.98 0.83
C LYS A 150 -35.98 -12.10 0.02
N PRO A 151 -36.03 -10.77 0.25
CA PRO A 151 -36.68 -9.89 -0.70
C PRO A 151 -35.93 -9.98 -2.02
N CYS A 152 -36.65 -10.34 -3.10
CA CYS A 152 -36.11 -10.18 -4.44
C CYS A 152 -35.92 -8.67 -4.67
N ILE A 153 -34.68 -8.23 -4.66
CA ILE A 153 -34.34 -6.90 -5.16
C ILE A 153 -34.31 -7.05 -6.68
N ALA A 154 -35.34 -6.48 -7.33
CA ALA A 154 -35.41 -6.33 -8.78
C ALA A 154 -34.45 -5.24 -9.24
#